data_06196f608b9ce3a2068f09def94cf183
#
_entry.id   06196f608b9ce3a2068f09def94cf183
#
_cell.length_a   1.000
_cell.length_b   1.000
_cell.length_c   1.000
_cell.angle_alpha   90.00
_cell.angle_beta   90.00
_cell.angle_gamma   90.00
#
_symmetry.space_group_name_H-M   'P 1'
#
loop_
_entity.id
_entity.type
_entity.pdbx_description
1 polymer ?
#
loop_
_entity_poly.entity_id
_entity_poly.type
_entity_poly.pdbx_seq_one_letter_code
_entity_poly.pdbx_strand_id
1 'polypeptide(L)'
;TAPPDASKMGDWGVFPWLYNTDDATFAFLDDVLNEVMDIFPSTFIHIGGDEAIKDQWKASPKIQAKIKELELKDEHALQSWFIQRVGKTLEERGRRLIGWDEILEGGLAPNATVMSWRGIDGAIAAAKQGHDTVLSPHPVLYFDNRQSASAEEPTGRGHISSLKDVYAF
;
A
#
# COMPACT_ATOMS: atom_id res chain seq x y z
N THR A 1 -15.73 9.20 6.61
CA THR A 1 -16.84 9.82 5.87
C THR A 1 -17.42 8.80 4.91
N ALA A 2 -18.74 8.65 4.90
CA ALA A 2 -19.40 7.74 3.96
C ALA A 2 -19.02 8.12 2.51
N PRO A 3 -18.88 7.15 1.60
CA PRO A 3 -18.61 7.45 0.20
C PRO A 3 -19.71 8.36 -0.35
N PRO A 4 -19.37 9.33 -1.21
CA PRO A 4 -20.34 10.27 -1.74
C PRO A 4 -21.43 9.63 -2.58
N ASP A 5 -21.22 8.41 -3.05
CA ASP A 5 -22.19 7.67 -3.86
C ASP A 5 -22.03 6.16 -3.59
N ALA A 6 -22.94 5.64 -2.78
CA ALA A 6 -22.98 4.22 -2.44
C ALA A 6 -23.27 3.30 -3.65
N SER A 7 -23.80 3.84 -4.76
CA SER A 7 -24.08 3.06 -5.96
C SER A 7 -22.81 2.62 -6.69
N LYS A 8 -21.66 3.23 -6.40
CA LYS A 8 -20.36 2.89 -6.98
C LYS A 8 -19.55 1.90 -6.15
N MET A 9 -20.07 1.40 -5.04
CA MET A 9 -19.36 0.49 -4.14
C MET A 9 -19.12 -0.92 -4.71
N GLY A 10 -19.58 -1.24 -5.88
CA GLY A 10 -19.41 -2.53 -6.54
C GLY A 10 -18.55 -2.52 -7.80
N ASP A 11 -18.05 -1.35 -8.20
CA ASP A 11 -17.24 -1.22 -9.41
C ASP A 11 -15.76 -1.58 -9.17
N TRP A 12 -15.08 -2.00 -10.24
CA TRP A 12 -13.64 -2.18 -10.24
C TRP A 12 -12.93 -0.83 -10.40
N GLY A 13 -11.81 -0.65 -9.69
CA GLY A 13 -10.97 0.52 -9.88
C GLY A 13 -10.37 1.07 -8.60
N VAL A 14 -9.66 2.17 -8.74
CA VAL A 14 -9.11 2.97 -7.64
C VAL A 14 -10.16 4.00 -7.23
N PHE A 15 -10.51 4.01 -5.95
CA PHE A 15 -11.53 4.91 -5.44
C PHE A 15 -10.92 5.96 -4.50
N PRO A 16 -11.43 7.21 -4.51
CA PRO A 16 -10.89 8.30 -3.70
C PRO A 16 -11.36 8.25 -2.24
N TRP A 17 -11.55 7.06 -1.68
CA TRP A 17 -12.06 6.88 -0.33
C TRP A 17 -10.94 6.41 0.59
N LEU A 18 -10.51 7.31 1.45
CA LEU A 18 -9.49 7.01 2.46
C LEU A 18 -10.13 6.88 3.84
N TYR A 19 -9.50 6.10 4.69
CA TYR A 19 -9.78 6.12 6.11
C TYR A 19 -9.56 7.52 6.68
N ASN A 20 -10.36 7.89 7.68
CA ASN A 20 -10.04 9.04 8.50
C ASN A 20 -8.89 8.72 9.47
N THR A 21 -8.42 9.72 10.19
CA THR A 21 -7.27 9.59 11.10
C THR A 21 -7.67 9.61 12.58
N ASP A 22 -8.92 9.22 12.87
CA ASP A 22 -9.47 9.20 14.23
C ASP A 22 -9.03 7.94 14.98
N ASP A 23 -9.00 8.00 16.31
CA ASP A 23 -8.65 6.85 17.14
C ASP A 23 -9.60 5.68 16.95
N ALA A 24 -10.87 5.93 16.66
CA ALA A 24 -11.83 4.87 16.36
C ALA A 24 -11.47 4.09 15.07
N THR A 25 -10.85 4.75 14.08
CA THR A 25 -10.34 4.07 12.88
C THR A 25 -9.18 3.14 13.24
N PHE A 26 -8.26 3.60 14.06
CA PHE A 26 -7.12 2.76 14.48
C PHE A 26 -7.56 1.61 15.38
N ALA A 27 -8.51 1.83 16.29
CA ALA A 27 -9.08 0.75 17.08
C ALA A 27 -9.72 -0.34 16.20
N PHE A 28 -10.48 0.06 15.17
CA PHE A 28 -11.03 -0.88 14.19
C PHE A 28 -9.94 -1.63 13.43
N LEU A 29 -8.88 -0.94 12.99
CA LEU A 29 -7.76 -1.58 12.27
C LEU A 29 -6.98 -2.51 13.19
N ASP A 30 -6.79 -2.15 14.45
CA ASP A 30 -6.14 -2.98 15.45
C ASP A 30 -6.92 -4.28 15.69
N ASP A 31 -8.25 -4.21 15.80
CA ASP A 31 -9.12 -5.38 15.94
C ASP A 31 -8.98 -6.30 14.72
N VAL A 32 -9.07 -5.76 13.49
CA VAL A 32 -8.92 -6.53 12.25
C VAL A 32 -7.53 -7.14 12.14
N LEU A 33 -6.47 -6.37 12.40
CA LEU A 33 -5.09 -6.87 12.30
C LEU A 33 -4.79 -7.91 13.37
N ASN A 34 -5.32 -7.77 14.57
CA ASN A 34 -5.18 -8.77 15.63
C ASN A 34 -5.80 -10.11 15.20
N GLU A 35 -7.01 -10.10 14.65
CA GLU A 35 -7.65 -11.31 14.13
C GLU A 35 -6.85 -11.94 12.99
N VAL A 36 -6.35 -11.13 12.04
CA VAL A 36 -5.48 -11.60 10.95
C VAL A 36 -4.20 -12.25 11.50
N MET A 37 -3.55 -11.64 12.49
CA MET A 37 -2.31 -12.16 13.09
C MET A 37 -2.54 -13.45 13.90
N ASP A 38 -3.71 -13.65 14.45
CA ASP A 38 -4.07 -14.90 15.15
C ASP A 38 -4.29 -16.04 14.15
N ILE A 39 -4.77 -15.75 12.94
CA ILE A 39 -4.99 -16.75 11.87
C ILE A 39 -3.71 -17.06 11.11
N PHE A 40 -2.91 -16.03 10.78
CA PHE A 40 -1.71 -16.16 9.95
C PHE A 40 -0.44 -16.00 10.78
N PRO A 41 0.40 -17.05 10.89
CA PRO A 41 1.60 -17.04 11.74
C PRO A 41 2.80 -16.30 11.11
N SER A 42 2.66 -15.69 9.94
CA SER A 42 3.73 -14.98 9.25
C SER A 42 4.32 -13.86 10.10
N THR A 43 5.63 -13.70 10.07
CA THR A 43 6.31 -12.53 10.64
C THR A 43 5.89 -11.24 9.92
N PHE A 44 5.55 -11.33 8.64
CA PHE A 44 5.21 -10.18 7.80
C PHE A 44 3.70 -10.06 7.63
N ILE A 45 3.21 -8.83 7.78
CA ILE A 45 1.82 -8.46 7.49
C ILE A 45 1.83 -7.34 6.44
N HIS A 46 1.23 -7.60 5.29
CA HIS A 46 1.14 -6.63 4.21
C HIS A 46 -0.08 -5.73 4.42
N ILE A 47 0.15 -4.42 4.50
CA ILE A 47 -0.90 -3.43 4.80
C ILE A 47 -1.35 -2.61 3.59
N GLY A 48 -0.84 -2.93 2.39
CA GLY A 48 -1.14 -2.16 1.19
C GLY A 48 -0.39 -0.83 1.15
N GLY A 49 -1.10 0.27 1.13
CA GLY A 49 -0.56 1.63 1.10
C GLY A 49 -0.49 2.25 -0.29
N ASP A 50 -0.90 1.51 -1.32
CA ASP A 50 -0.94 1.90 -2.72
C ASP A 50 -2.13 2.80 -3.05
N GLU A 51 -1.99 3.54 -4.13
CA GLU A 51 -3.07 4.25 -4.85
C GLU A 51 -4.00 5.10 -3.97
N ALA A 52 -3.49 5.62 -2.87
CA ALA A 52 -4.24 6.45 -1.92
C ALA A 52 -4.49 7.85 -2.51
N ILE A 53 -5.66 8.06 -3.11
CA ILE A 53 -6.08 9.35 -3.68
C ILE A 53 -6.43 10.31 -2.53
N LYS A 54 -5.68 11.41 -2.41
CA LYS A 54 -5.71 12.30 -1.25
C LYS A 54 -6.72 13.45 -1.32
N ASP A 55 -7.58 13.48 -2.34
CA ASP A 55 -8.50 14.60 -2.58
C ASP A 55 -9.47 14.84 -1.41
N GLN A 56 -9.99 13.76 -0.81
CA GLN A 56 -10.85 13.88 0.37
C GLN A 56 -10.08 14.42 1.60
N TRP A 57 -8.84 14.04 1.76
CA TRP A 57 -8.00 14.57 2.84
C TRP A 57 -7.69 16.05 2.63
N LYS A 58 -7.36 16.44 1.40
CA LYS A 58 -7.13 17.85 1.03
C LYS A 58 -8.36 18.71 1.27
N ALA A 59 -9.54 18.20 0.94
CA ALA A 59 -10.80 18.92 1.08
C ALA A 59 -11.35 18.94 2.52
N SER A 60 -10.83 18.11 3.43
CA SER A 60 -11.37 17.98 4.79
C SER A 60 -10.72 18.96 5.77
N PRO A 61 -11.44 19.95 6.30
CA PRO A 61 -10.90 20.86 7.32
C PRO A 61 -10.37 20.13 8.56
N LYS A 62 -11.00 19.02 8.95
CA LYS A 62 -10.57 18.19 10.08
C LYS A 62 -9.21 17.54 9.81
N ILE A 63 -8.99 17.00 8.62
CA ILE A 63 -7.70 16.41 8.23
C ILE A 63 -6.62 17.47 8.11
N GLN A 64 -6.95 18.65 7.53
CA GLN A 64 -5.99 19.77 7.45
C GLN A 64 -5.59 20.29 8.83
N ALA A 65 -6.52 20.35 9.78
CA ALA A 65 -6.23 20.66 11.17
C ALA A 65 -5.32 19.61 11.82
N LYS A 66 -5.53 18.32 11.52
CA LYS A 66 -4.69 17.22 12.02
C LYS A 66 -3.27 17.26 11.47
N ILE A 67 -3.09 17.55 10.17
CA ILE A 67 -1.77 17.76 9.55
C ILE A 67 -1.01 18.87 10.29
N LYS A 68 -1.70 19.98 10.57
CA LYS A 68 -1.12 21.12 11.28
C LYS A 68 -0.80 20.78 12.74
N GLU A 69 -1.69 20.09 13.45
CA GLU A 69 -1.50 19.63 14.83
C GLU A 69 -0.26 18.74 14.97
N LEU A 70 -0.05 17.85 13.99
CA LEU A 70 1.07 16.91 13.95
C LEU A 70 2.34 17.52 13.34
N GLU A 71 2.32 18.79 12.99
CA GLU A 71 3.43 19.50 12.31
C GLU A 71 3.92 18.80 11.03
N LEU A 72 3.00 18.13 10.33
CA LEU A 72 3.29 17.41 9.09
C LEU A 72 3.27 18.37 7.92
N LYS A 73 4.06 18.03 6.87
CA LYS A 73 4.20 18.86 5.69
C LYS A 73 2.94 18.86 4.81
N ASP A 74 2.35 17.70 4.60
CA ASP A 74 1.26 17.48 3.65
C ASP A 74 0.55 16.13 3.89
N GLU A 75 -0.36 15.75 3.00
CA GLU A 75 -1.12 14.50 3.05
C GLU A 75 -0.24 13.26 2.82
N HIS A 76 0.90 13.37 2.15
CA HIS A 76 1.86 12.27 2.01
C HIS A 76 2.54 11.98 3.35
N ALA A 77 2.94 13.03 4.06
CA ALA A 77 3.46 12.89 5.42
C ALA A 77 2.39 12.36 6.39
N LEU A 78 1.11 12.72 6.20
CA LEU A 78 0.01 12.16 6.98
C LEU A 78 -0.20 10.67 6.69
N GLN A 79 -0.08 10.23 5.43
CA GLN A 79 -0.11 8.81 5.08
C GLN A 79 1.03 8.05 5.75
N SER A 80 2.24 8.60 5.74
CA SER A 80 3.37 8.03 6.43
C SER A 80 3.12 7.91 7.94
N TRP A 81 2.63 8.95 8.58
CA TRP A 81 2.24 8.92 9.99
C TRP A 81 1.19 7.84 10.29
N PHE A 82 0.18 7.71 9.42
CA PHE A 82 -0.85 6.67 9.54
C PHE A 82 -0.23 5.26 9.48
N ILE A 83 0.63 5.02 8.49
CA ILE A 83 1.32 3.75 8.29
C ILE A 83 2.26 3.43 9.46
N GLN A 84 2.98 4.43 9.97
CA GLN A 84 3.85 4.25 11.14
C GLN A 84 3.05 3.86 12.39
N ARG A 85 1.86 4.44 12.57
CA ARG A 85 0.98 4.08 13.69
C ARG A 85 0.48 2.63 13.57
N VAL A 86 0.06 2.20 12.39
CA VAL A 86 -0.29 0.78 12.12
C VAL A 86 0.94 -0.12 12.33
N GLY A 87 2.10 0.29 11.83
CA GLY A 87 3.35 -0.45 11.99
C GLY A 87 3.72 -0.69 13.46
N LYS A 88 3.44 0.27 14.32
CA LYS A 88 3.67 0.13 15.77
C LYS A 88 2.80 -0.97 16.38
N THR A 89 1.51 -1.05 16.02
CA THR A 89 0.62 -2.13 16.45
C THR A 89 1.16 -3.51 16.03
N LEU A 90 1.65 -3.61 14.79
CA LEU A 90 2.26 -4.85 14.29
C LEU A 90 3.54 -5.22 15.08
N GLU A 91 4.39 -4.25 15.37
CA GLU A 91 5.63 -4.44 16.14
C GLU A 91 5.36 -4.92 17.56
N GLU A 92 4.36 -4.37 18.24
CA GLU A 92 3.94 -4.78 19.59
C GLU A 92 3.48 -6.25 19.63
N ARG A 93 3.07 -6.81 18.49
CA ARG A 93 2.74 -8.23 18.28
C ARG A 93 3.89 -9.04 17.67
N GLY A 94 5.10 -8.49 17.61
CA GLY A 94 6.28 -9.16 17.06
C GLY A 94 6.19 -9.38 15.53
N ARG A 95 5.39 -8.59 14.83
CA ARG A 95 5.23 -8.66 13.36
C ARG A 95 5.98 -7.51 12.69
N ARG A 96 6.24 -7.66 11.40
CA ARG A 96 6.88 -6.64 10.54
C ARG A 96 5.91 -6.19 9.46
N LEU A 97 5.87 -4.89 9.25
CA LEU A 97 5.07 -4.28 8.20
C LEU A 97 5.71 -4.50 6.83
N ILE A 98 4.92 -4.93 5.85
CA ILE A 98 5.21 -4.75 4.42
C ILE A 98 4.17 -3.79 3.84
N GLY A 99 4.58 -2.92 2.92
CA GLY A 99 3.67 -2.11 2.11
C GLY A 99 4.18 -1.96 0.69
N TRP A 100 3.29 -1.57 -0.20
CA TRP A 100 3.65 -1.19 -1.55
C TRP A 100 4.58 0.03 -1.54
N ASP A 101 5.30 0.28 -2.63
CA ASP A 101 6.37 1.29 -2.66
C ASP A 101 5.90 2.74 -2.43
N GLU A 102 4.60 3.02 -2.45
CA GLU A 102 4.03 4.30 -2.01
C GLU A 102 4.26 4.60 -0.53
N ILE A 103 4.54 3.60 0.31
CA ILE A 103 4.89 3.85 1.72
C ILE A 103 6.21 4.62 1.90
N LEU A 104 7.03 4.72 0.85
CA LEU A 104 8.21 5.59 0.81
C LEU A 104 7.86 7.08 0.84
N GLU A 105 6.67 7.43 0.35
CA GLU A 105 6.22 8.81 0.23
C GLU A 105 5.92 9.37 1.63
N GLY A 106 6.73 10.33 2.10
CA GLY A 106 6.58 10.94 3.43
C GLY A 106 7.42 10.27 4.54
N GLY A 107 8.14 9.19 4.24
CA GLY A 107 9.06 8.51 5.16
C GLY A 107 8.57 7.15 5.64
N LEU A 108 9.50 6.19 5.75
CA LEU A 108 9.21 4.81 6.14
C LEU A 108 9.05 4.65 7.66
N ALA A 109 8.22 3.69 8.05
CA ALA A 109 8.27 3.15 9.41
C ALA A 109 9.61 2.41 9.64
N PRO A 110 10.20 2.44 10.85
CA PRO A 110 11.58 2.01 11.08
C PRO A 110 11.94 0.61 10.59
N ASN A 111 11.05 -0.36 10.72
CA ASN A 111 11.28 -1.77 10.34
C ASN A 111 10.44 -2.20 9.13
N ALA A 112 9.92 -1.26 8.35
CA ALA A 112 9.09 -1.56 7.18
C ALA A 112 9.91 -2.26 6.09
N THR A 113 9.26 -3.21 5.42
CA THR A 113 9.71 -3.81 4.17
C THR A 113 8.93 -3.20 3.02
N VAL A 114 9.60 -2.82 1.95
CA VAL A 114 8.98 -2.20 0.78
C VAL A 114 8.79 -3.22 -0.33
N MET A 115 7.56 -3.41 -0.78
CA MET A 115 7.26 -4.20 -1.97
C MET A 115 7.11 -3.28 -3.19
N SER A 116 8.10 -3.33 -4.09
CA SER A 116 8.19 -2.41 -5.24
C SER A 116 7.45 -2.99 -6.44
N TRP A 117 6.34 -2.32 -6.84
CA TRP A 117 5.50 -2.75 -7.96
C TRP A 117 5.54 -1.78 -9.15
N ARG A 118 5.78 -0.48 -8.91
CA ARG A 118 5.86 0.56 -9.95
C ARG A 118 7.20 0.55 -10.72
N GLY A 119 7.96 -0.51 -10.60
CA GLY A 119 9.30 -0.69 -11.14
C GLY A 119 10.28 -1.09 -10.03
N ILE A 120 11.59 -0.89 -10.24
CA ILE A 120 12.63 -1.24 -9.26
C ILE A 120 13.10 -0.04 -8.43
N ASP A 121 12.73 1.17 -8.80
CA ASP A 121 13.24 2.41 -8.16
C ASP A 121 12.84 2.50 -6.69
N GLY A 122 11.62 2.06 -6.36
CA GLY A 122 11.17 1.98 -4.97
C GLY A 122 12.02 1.05 -4.11
N ALA A 123 12.36 -0.12 -4.64
CA ALA A 123 13.27 -1.06 -3.96
C ALA A 123 14.67 -0.47 -3.77
N ILE A 124 15.22 0.18 -4.80
CA ILE A 124 16.53 0.83 -4.72
C ILE A 124 16.50 1.94 -3.66
N ALA A 125 15.45 2.75 -3.64
CA ALA A 125 15.30 3.82 -2.65
C ALA A 125 15.19 3.30 -1.22
N ALA A 126 14.43 2.22 -1.00
CA ALA A 126 14.29 1.56 0.30
C ALA A 126 15.61 0.93 0.75
N ALA A 127 16.29 0.19 -0.13
CA ALA A 127 17.57 -0.45 0.18
C ALA A 127 18.65 0.57 0.55
N LYS A 128 18.70 1.74 -0.11
CA LYS A 128 19.60 2.85 0.24
C LYS A 128 19.35 3.40 1.64
N GLN A 129 18.13 3.24 2.17
CA GLN A 129 17.75 3.63 3.54
C GLN A 129 17.91 2.48 4.54
N GLY A 130 18.42 1.32 4.11
CA GLY A 130 18.66 0.15 4.98
C GLY A 130 17.44 -0.72 5.21
N HIS A 131 16.39 -0.59 4.39
CA HIS A 131 15.18 -1.39 4.49
C HIS A 131 15.22 -2.63 3.58
N ASP A 132 14.61 -3.71 4.04
CA ASP A 132 14.38 -4.90 3.22
C ASP A 132 13.40 -4.59 2.09
N THR A 133 13.54 -5.28 0.95
CA THR A 133 12.69 -5.06 -0.22
C THR A 133 12.20 -6.37 -0.82
N VAL A 134 11.00 -6.31 -1.42
CA VAL A 134 10.45 -7.36 -2.27
C VAL A 134 10.21 -6.76 -3.65
N LEU A 135 10.63 -7.47 -4.70
CA LEU A 135 10.48 -7.04 -6.09
C LEU A 135 9.28 -7.72 -6.74
N SER A 136 8.32 -6.93 -7.17
CA SER A 136 7.15 -7.37 -7.94
C SER A 136 6.80 -6.38 -9.06
N PRO A 137 7.80 -5.92 -9.87
CA PRO A 137 7.59 -4.80 -10.77
C PRO A 137 6.64 -5.14 -11.93
N HIS A 138 5.66 -4.25 -12.14
CA HIS A 138 4.87 -4.21 -13.35
C HIS A 138 5.73 -3.71 -14.53
N PRO A 139 5.55 -4.22 -15.77
CA PRO A 139 4.66 -5.33 -16.13
C PRO A 139 5.30 -6.71 -16.04
N VAL A 140 6.61 -6.80 -15.83
CA VAL A 140 7.41 -8.04 -16.03
C VAL A 140 7.00 -9.16 -15.08
N LEU A 141 6.77 -8.85 -13.80
CA LEU A 141 6.36 -9.82 -12.80
C LEU A 141 4.86 -9.80 -12.50
N TYR A 142 4.04 -9.13 -13.34
CA TYR A 142 2.58 -9.16 -13.26
C TYR A 142 2.03 -10.23 -14.19
N PHE A 143 1.64 -11.38 -13.62
CA PHE A 143 1.18 -12.55 -14.37
C PHE A 143 -0.31 -12.49 -14.76
N ASP A 144 -0.95 -11.37 -14.59
CA ASP A 144 -2.25 -11.03 -15.17
C ASP A 144 -2.15 -10.53 -16.63
N ASN A 145 -0.93 -10.47 -17.19
CA ASN A 145 -0.65 -10.26 -18.59
C ASN A 145 -0.61 -11.59 -19.36
N ARG A 146 -0.77 -11.53 -20.67
CA ARG A 146 -0.64 -12.71 -21.53
C ARG A 146 0.83 -13.16 -21.63
N GLN A 147 1.07 -14.46 -21.82
CA GLN A 147 2.42 -15.01 -22.02
C GLN A 147 2.86 -14.95 -23.48
N SER A 148 1.90 -14.92 -24.41
CA SER A 148 2.16 -14.91 -25.85
C SER A 148 1.10 -14.12 -26.63
N ALA A 149 1.33 -13.92 -27.91
CA ALA A 149 0.37 -13.31 -28.83
C ALA A 149 -0.64 -14.34 -29.40
N SER A 150 -0.65 -15.58 -28.94
CA SER A 150 -1.59 -16.60 -29.41
C SER A 150 -3.04 -16.18 -29.20
N ALA A 151 -3.90 -16.47 -30.17
CA ALA A 151 -5.34 -16.25 -30.04
C ALA A 151 -6.01 -17.19 -29.03
N GLU A 152 -5.34 -18.27 -28.64
CA GLU A 152 -5.82 -19.24 -27.64
C GLU A 152 -5.48 -18.85 -26.20
N GLU A 153 -4.66 -17.81 -26.02
CA GLU A 153 -4.35 -17.27 -24.70
C GLU A 153 -5.60 -16.66 -24.05
N PRO A 154 -5.83 -16.89 -22.75
CA PRO A 154 -6.86 -16.17 -22.01
C PRO A 154 -6.68 -14.65 -22.10
N THR A 155 -7.78 -13.93 -21.99
CA THR A 155 -7.73 -12.47 -21.95
C THR A 155 -6.92 -12.02 -20.73
N GLY A 156 -5.90 -11.20 -20.97
CA GLY A 156 -5.06 -10.56 -19.97
C GLY A 156 -5.02 -9.06 -20.16
N ARG A 157 -4.19 -8.38 -19.38
CA ARG A 157 -3.88 -6.96 -19.60
C ARG A 157 -3.14 -6.76 -20.93
N GLY A 158 -2.95 -5.52 -21.36
CA GLY A 158 -2.44 -5.16 -22.67
C GLY A 158 -0.96 -5.48 -22.95
N HIS A 159 -0.21 -6.00 -21.98
CA HIS A 159 1.19 -6.37 -22.12
C HIS A 159 1.34 -7.88 -22.39
N ILE A 160 2.47 -8.28 -22.97
CA ILE A 160 2.88 -9.67 -23.08
C ILE A 160 4.13 -9.86 -22.21
N SER A 161 4.00 -10.66 -21.14
CA SER A 161 5.10 -11.05 -20.26
C SER A 161 5.46 -12.51 -20.55
N SER A 162 6.43 -12.72 -21.43
CA SER A 162 6.86 -14.07 -21.75
C SER A 162 7.68 -14.68 -20.62
N LEU A 163 7.75 -16.00 -20.57
CA LEU A 163 8.64 -16.71 -19.64
C LEU A 163 10.10 -16.22 -19.74
N LYS A 164 10.55 -15.88 -20.96
CA LYS A 164 11.89 -15.34 -21.19
C LYS A 164 12.09 -13.99 -20.51
N ASP A 165 11.09 -13.12 -20.56
CA ASP A 165 11.16 -11.79 -19.91
C ASP A 165 11.26 -11.92 -18.40
N VAL A 166 10.48 -12.84 -17.81
CA VAL A 166 10.51 -13.13 -16.36
C VAL A 166 11.87 -13.69 -15.94
N TYR A 167 12.48 -14.58 -16.75
CA TYR A 167 13.80 -15.13 -16.44
C TYR A 167 14.96 -14.16 -16.69
N ALA A 168 14.73 -13.10 -17.47
CA ALA A 168 15.73 -12.07 -17.72
C ALA A 168 15.71 -10.92 -16.70
N PHE A 169 14.74 -10.90 -15.80
CA PHE A 169 14.63 -9.95 -14.69
C PHE A 169 15.57 -10.31 -13.53
#